data_c31723281d97aa7e436761be63caa5bc
#
_entry.id   c31723281d97aa7e436761be63caa5bc
#
_cell.length_a   1.000
_cell.length_b   1.000
_cell.length_c   1.000
_cell.angle_alpha   90.00
_cell.angle_beta   90.00
_cell.angle_gamma   90.00
#
_symmetry.space_group_name_H-M   'P 1'
#
loop_
_entity.id
_entity.type
_entity.pdbx_description
1 polymer ?
#
loop_
_entity_poly.entity_id
_entity_poly.type
_entity_poly.pdbx_seq_one_letter_code
_entity_poly.pdbx_strand_id
1 'polypeptide(L)'
;MKRDYLLLALLLVGNITFAQSPIERALNTINRSSAEATINFLASDELQGREAGFHGSRVTSEYIASLLQWMGVSPLADSYFQPFDAYRKERQKKGRLEVHPDSIAKLKQEVHQKLSMRNVLGMIPGKNTKEYVIVGAHFDHLGIDPALDGDQIYNGADDNASGVSAVLQIARAFLASGQQPERNVIFAFWDGEEKGLLGSKYFVQTCPFLSQIKGYLNFDMIGRNNKPQQPKQVVYFYTAAH
;
A
#
# COMPACT_ATOMS: atom_id res chain seq x y z
N MET A 1 17.64 3.65 -62.21
CA MET A 1 16.36 3.28 -61.55
C MET A 1 16.41 2.05 -60.65
N LYS A 2 17.15 0.98 -60.90
CA LYS A 2 17.19 -0.21 -60.00
C LYS A 2 17.99 0.02 -58.69
N ARG A 3 18.88 1.00 -58.63
CA ARG A 3 19.74 1.25 -57.43
C ARG A 3 19.03 2.02 -56.32
N ASP A 4 18.04 2.82 -56.67
CA ASP A 4 17.30 3.68 -55.71
C ASP A 4 16.22 2.90 -54.96
N TYR A 5 15.67 1.86 -55.55
CA TYR A 5 14.72 0.96 -54.88
C TYR A 5 15.39 0.07 -53.82
N LEU A 6 16.69 -0.26 -54.01
CA LEU A 6 17.43 -1.08 -53.02
C LEU A 6 17.73 -0.25 -51.76
N LEU A 7 18.00 1.05 -51.88
CA LEU A 7 18.21 1.97 -50.73
C LEU A 7 16.90 2.24 -49.97
N LEU A 8 15.78 2.31 -50.68
CA LEU A 8 14.46 2.48 -50.04
C LEU A 8 14.03 1.23 -49.25
N ALA A 9 14.33 0.04 -49.79
CA ALA A 9 14.06 -1.23 -49.12
C ALA A 9 14.95 -1.44 -47.88
N LEU A 10 16.21 -0.98 -47.88
CA LEU A 10 17.11 -1.02 -46.73
C LEU A 10 16.71 -0.04 -45.62
N LEU A 11 16.11 1.10 -45.96
CA LEU A 11 15.58 2.05 -44.99
C LEU A 11 14.29 1.57 -44.32
N LEU A 12 13.50 0.72 -44.99
CA LEU A 12 12.29 0.12 -44.44
C LEU A 12 12.57 -1.07 -43.49
N VAL A 13 13.71 -1.77 -43.64
CA VAL A 13 14.10 -2.88 -42.76
C VAL A 13 14.74 -2.39 -41.44
N GLY A 14 15.20 -1.12 -41.37
CA GLY A 14 15.93 -0.57 -40.24
C GLY A 14 15.08 -0.17 -39.01
N ASN A 15 13.74 -0.28 -39.07
CA ASN A 15 12.85 0.15 -37.98
C ASN A 15 11.94 -0.95 -37.46
N ILE A 16 12.41 -2.22 -37.38
CA ILE A 16 11.74 -3.22 -36.56
C ILE A 16 12.16 -2.96 -35.12
N THR A 17 11.58 -1.94 -34.50
CA THR A 17 11.58 -1.81 -33.07
C THR A 17 10.72 -2.97 -32.53
N PHE A 18 11.35 -3.99 -31.96
CA PHE A 18 10.63 -5.00 -31.21
C PHE A 18 9.91 -4.29 -30.07
N ALA A 19 8.60 -4.16 -30.17
CA ALA A 19 7.80 -3.60 -29.10
C ALA A 19 7.96 -4.49 -27.87
N GLN A 20 8.37 -3.93 -26.74
CA GLN A 20 8.48 -4.67 -25.50
C GLN A 20 7.16 -5.34 -25.14
N SER A 21 7.22 -6.57 -24.67
CA SER A 21 6.03 -7.28 -24.18
C SER A 21 5.40 -6.52 -23.00
N PRO A 22 4.09 -6.69 -22.75
CA PRO A 22 3.43 -6.09 -21.61
C PRO A 22 4.13 -6.39 -20.28
N ILE A 23 4.64 -7.60 -20.10
CA ILE A 23 5.36 -8.03 -18.91
C ILE A 23 6.71 -7.31 -18.80
N GLU A 24 7.47 -7.18 -19.88
CA GLU A 24 8.75 -6.44 -19.88
C GLU A 24 8.53 -4.98 -19.54
N ARG A 25 7.51 -4.33 -20.12
CA ARG A 25 7.15 -2.94 -19.75
C ARG A 25 6.84 -2.82 -18.26
N ALA A 26 6.06 -3.74 -17.70
CA ALA A 26 5.73 -3.76 -16.28
C ALA A 26 7.00 -3.92 -15.41
N LEU A 27 7.82 -4.92 -15.69
CA LEU A 27 9.03 -5.23 -14.90
C LEU A 27 10.05 -4.09 -14.95
N ASN A 28 10.20 -3.41 -16.08
CA ASN A 28 11.12 -2.29 -16.23
C ASN A 28 10.76 -1.06 -15.38
N THR A 29 9.54 -0.99 -14.83
CA THR A 29 9.16 0.08 -13.90
C THR A 29 9.56 -0.22 -12.47
N ILE A 30 9.79 -1.49 -12.12
CA ILE A 30 10.21 -1.89 -10.78
C ILE A 30 11.72 -1.68 -10.67
N ASN A 31 12.13 -0.72 -9.86
CA ASN A 31 13.54 -0.37 -9.77
C ASN A 31 13.94 0.09 -8.36
N ARG A 32 15.21 -0.07 -8.07
CA ARG A 32 15.82 0.26 -6.78
C ARG A 32 15.69 1.74 -6.43
N SER A 33 15.93 2.63 -7.38
CA SER A 33 15.94 4.07 -7.12
C SER A 33 14.58 4.58 -6.62
N SER A 34 13.47 4.12 -7.24
CA SER A 34 12.13 4.50 -6.78
C SER A 34 11.78 3.86 -5.43
N ALA A 35 12.28 2.64 -5.15
CA ALA A 35 12.11 2.02 -3.84
C ALA A 35 12.84 2.82 -2.76
N GLU A 36 14.11 3.14 -2.98
CA GLU A 36 14.93 3.93 -2.04
C GLU A 36 14.33 5.31 -1.79
N ALA A 37 13.86 6.01 -2.84
CA ALA A 37 13.23 7.33 -2.68
C ALA A 37 11.97 7.26 -1.79
N THR A 38 11.12 6.27 -2.01
CA THR A 38 9.91 6.07 -1.20
C THR A 38 10.25 5.72 0.24
N ILE A 39 11.15 4.76 0.45
CA ILE A 39 11.54 4.31 1.80
C ILE A 39 12.23 5.44 2.57
N ASN A 40 13.16 6.17 1.94
CA ASN A 40 13.86 7.30 2.57
C ASN A 40 12.89 8.40 3.01
N PHE A 41 11.88 8.71 2.19
CA PHE A 41 10.86 9.67 2.59
C PHE A 41 10.01 9.14 3.76
N LEU A 42 9.50 7.92 3.64
CA LEU A 42 8.61 7.34 4.67
C LEU A 42 9.34 7.09 6.00
N ALA A 43 10.61 6.76 5.96
CA ALA A 43 11.44 6.53 7.15
C ALA A 43 12.18 7.79 7.64
N SER A 44 11.85 8.98 7.12
CA SER A 44 12.47 10.22 7.58
C SER A 44 11.94 10.64 8.96
N ASP A 45 12.77 11.32 9.74
CA ASP A 45 12.42 11.86 11.05
C ASP A 45 11.27 12.87 10.98
N GLU A 46 11.10 13.55 9.83
CA GLU A 46 10.03 14.51 9.57
C GLU A 46 8.64 13.87 9.73
N LEU A 47 8.52 12.57 9.50
CA LEU A 47 7.27 11.84 9.67
C LEU A 47 7.06 11.30 11.10
N GLN A 48 8.01 11.56 12.02
CA GLN A 48 7.85 11.26 13.43
C GLN A 48 7.40 9.81 13.72
N GLY A 49 7.95 8.85 12.94
CA GLY A 49 7.61 7.44 13.07
C GLY A 49 6.18 7.07 12.69
N ARG A 50 5.46 7.90 11.95
CA ARG A 50 4.15 7.65 11.32
C ARG A 50 3.08 7.05 12.25
N GLU A 51 3.08 7.43 13.53
CA GLU A 51 2.09 6.88 14.47
C GLU A 51 0.66 7.11 13.99
N ALA A 52 -0.13 6.03 13.98
CA ALA A 52 -1.52 6.03 13.53
C ALA A 52 -2.38 7.07 14.27
N GLY A 53 -3.09 7.93 13.49
CA GLY A 53 -3.92 9.00 13.98
C GLY A 53 -3.17 10.29 14.32
N PHE A 54 -1.84 10.35 14.16
CA PHE A 54 -1.02 11.53 14.38
C PHE A 54 -0.53 12.17 13.07
N HIS A 55 0.26 13.23 13.19
CA HIS A 55 0.68 14.06 12.05
C HIS A 55 1.41 13.24 10.96
N GLY A 56 2.42 12.46 11.36
CA GLY A 56 3.22 11.68 10.42
C GLY A 56 2.40 10.69 9.59
N SER A 57 1.46 9.96 10.21
CA SER A 57 0.52 9.07 9.51
C SER A 57 -0.36 9.84 8.51
N ARG A 58 -0.86 11.02 8.90
CA ARG A 58 -1.66 11.87 7.99
C ARG A 58 -0.87 12.35 6.78
N VAL A 59 0.35 12.84 6.98
CA VAL A 59 1.24 13.26 5.87
C VAL A 59 1.54 12.07 4.96
N THR A 60 1.82 10.91 5.53
CA THR A 60 2.04 9.67 4.77
C THR A 60 0.85 9.30 3.90
N SER A 61 -0.37 9.37 4.44
CA SER A 61 -1.57 9.06 3.66
C SER A 61 -1.81 10.03 2.49
N GLU A 62 -1.53 11.34 2.66
CA GLU A 62 -1.56 12.32 1.55
C GLU A 62 -0.50 12.02 0.49
N TYR A 63 0.71 11.69 0.92
CA TYR A 63 1.79 11.30 0.02
C TYR A 63 1.41 10.09 -0.85
N ILE A 64 0.89 9.03 -0.23
CA ILE A 64 0.46 7.82 -0.94
C ILE A 64 -0.67 8.15 -1.93
N ALA A 65 -1.70 8.89 -1.48
CA ALA A 65 -2.82 9.29 -2.33
C ALA A 65 -2.35 10.13 -3.53
N SER A 66 -1.42 11.07 -3.31
CA SER A 66 -0.87 11.89 -4.39
C SER A 66 -0.08 11.07 -5.41
N LEU A 67 0.67 10.05 -4.97
CA LEU A 67 1.37 9.14 -5.89
C LEU A 67 0.41 8.28 -6.70
N LEU A 68 -0.65 7.73 -6.08
CA LEU A 68 -1.69 6.99 -6.80
C LEU A 68 -2.35 7.87 -7.85
N GLN A 69 -2.71 9.10 -7.50
CA GLN A 69 -3.29 10.08 -8.43
C GLN A 69 -2.32 10.43 -9.56
N TRP A 70 -1.06 10.71 -9.25
CA TRP A 70 -0.04 11.02 -10.24
C TRP A 70 0.18 9.87 -11.23
N MET A 71 0.13 8.64 -10.76
CA MET A 71 0.23 7.45 -11.61
C MET A 71 -1.03 7.20 -12.47
N GLY A 72 -2.18 7.79 -12.14
CA GLY A 72 -3.45 7.55 -12.81
C GLY A 72 -4.24 6.35 -12.26
N VAL A 73 -3.92 5.88 -11.05
CA VAL A 73 -4.77 4.91 -10.34
C VAL A 73 -6.00 5.65 -9.82
N SER A 74 -7.19 5.16 -10.12
CA SER A 74 -8.43 5.78 -9.63
C SER A 74 -8.66 5.52 -8.14
N PRO A 75 -9.34 6.41 -7.40
CA PRO A 75 -9.79 6.06 -6.04
C PRO A 75 -10.79 4.90 -6.09
N LEU A 76 -10.88 4.13 -5.01
CA LEU A 76 -11.82 3.00 -4.92
C LEU A 76 -13.29 3.48 -4.85
N ALA A 77 -13.51 4.66 -4.27
CA ALA A 77 -14.83 5.30 -4.14
C ALA A 77 -14.70 6.79 -4.57
N ASP A 78 -15.46 7.70 -3.97
CA ASP A 78 -15.40 9.13 -4.29
C ASP A 78 -14.05 9.79 -3.90
N SER A 79 -13.28 9.15 -3.04
CA SER A 79 -11.99 9.62 -2.55
C SER A 79 -11.02 8.44 -2.35
N TYR A 80 -9.70 8.73 -2.37
CA TYR A 80 -8.70 7.74 -1.95
C TYR A 80 -8.80 7.41 -0.47
N PHE A 81 -9.36 8.29 0.34
CA PHE A 81 -9.41 8.13 1.79
C PHE A 81 -10.68 7.42 2.25
N GLN A 82 -10.49 6.40 3.08
CA GLN A 82 -11.54 5.77 3.86
C GLN A 82 -11.33 6.14 5.34
N PRO A 83 -11.95 7.25 5.80
CA PRO A 83 -11.79 7.71 7.18
C PRO A 83 -12.52 6.79 8.16
N PHE A 84 -11.95 6.61 9.33
CA PHE A 84 -12.55 5.86 10.43
C PHE A 84 -12.03 6.33 11.78
N ASP A 85 -12.80 6.04 12.82
CA ASP A 85 -12.46 6.35 14.20
C ASP A 85 -12.32 5.07 15.02
N ALA A 86 -11.31 4.99 15.86
CA ALA A 86 -11.18 3.96 16.88
C ALA A 86 -11.35 4.54 18.27
N TYR A 87 -11.89 3.76 19.19
CA TYR A 87 -12.25 4.19 20.53
C TYR A 87 -11.72 3.21 21.58
N ARG A 88 -11.31 3.76 22.76
CA ARG A 88 -11.02 2.97 23.95
C ARG A 88 -11.45 3.72 25.21
N LYS A 89 -11.68 3.01 26.33
CA LYS A 89 -11.93 3.65 27.63
C LYS A 89 -10.72 4.45 28.09
N GLU A 90 -10.92 5.68 28.55
CA GLU A 90 -9.83 6.58 28.93
C GLU A 90 -8.98 6.02 30.10
N ARG A 91 -9.63 5.35 31.07
CA ARG A 91 -8.95 4.75 32.23
C ARG A 91 -8.08 3.53 31.89
N GLN A 92 -8.18 3.02 30.69
CA GLN A 92 -7.40 1.86 30.20
C GLN A 92 -6.29 2.34 29.26
N LYS A 93 -5.24 2.98 29.79
CA LYS A 93 -4.08 3.44 28.98
C LYS A 93 -3.48 2.34 28.07
N LYS A 94 -3.65 1.04 28.45
CA LYS A 94 -3.26 -0.13 27.66
C LYS A 94 -4.46 -0.91 27.10
N GLY A 95 -5.66 -0.33 27.12
CA GLY A 95 -6.86 -0.95 26.59
C GLY A 95 -6.83 -1.03 25.07
N ARG A 96 -7.38 -2.10 24.51
CA ARG A 96 -7.51 -2.30 23.07
C ARG A 96 -8.38 -1.21 22.45
N LEU A 97 -7.95 -0.66 21.33
CA LEU A 97 -8.77 0.19 20.48
C LEU A 97 -9.81 -0.62 19.72
N GLU A 98 -11.03 -0.11 19.63
CA GLU A 98 -12.14 -0.78 18.96
C GLU A 98 -12.65 0.05 17.79
N VAL A 99 -12.95 -0.63 16.69
CA VAL A 99 -13.54 -0.05 15.48
C VAL A 99 -14.91 -0.65 15.16
N HIS A 100 -15.33 -1.70 15.88
CA HIS A 100 -16.62 -2.34 15.65
C HIS A 100 -17.76 -1.44 16.13
N PRO A 101 -18.83 -1.21 15.31
CA PRO A 101 -19.92 -0.29 15.64
C PRO A 101 -20.58 -0.54 17.00
N ASP A 102 -20.86 -1.81 17.34
CA ASP A 102 -21.51 -2.16 18.62
C ASP A 102 -20.61 -1.86 19.83
N SER A 103 -19.31 -2.07 19.70
CA SER A 103 -18.33 -1.73 20.74
C SER A 103 -18.21 -0.23 20.92
N ILE A 104 -18.21 0.51 19.82
CA ILE A 104 -18.16 1.99 19.82
C ILE A 104 -19.41 2.56 20.48
N ALA A 105 -20.60 2.04 20.20
CA ALA A 105 -21.86 2.51 20.80
C ALA A 105 -21.84 2.42 22.34
N LYS A 106 -21.25 1.36 22.89
CA LYS A 106 -21.07 1.19 24.34
C LYS A 106 -19.98 2.12 24.89
N LEU A 107 -18.84 2.26 24.21
CA LEU A 107 -17.71 3.08 24.64
C LEU A 107 -18.07 4.57 24.66
N LYS A 108 -18.88 5.05 23.74
CA LYS A 108 -19.31 6.46 23.70
C LYS A 108 -20.20 6.88 24.89
N GLN A 109 -20.72 5.93 25.64
CA GLN A 109 -21.49 6.21 26.88
C GLN A 109 -20.60 6.47 28.09
N GLU A 110 -19.29 6.21 27.98
CA GLU A 110 -18.30 6.43 29.03
C GLU A 110 -17.25 7.44 28.57
N VAL A 111 -16.41 7.91 29.50
CA VAL A 111 -15.25 8.74 29.11
C VAL A 111 -14.29 7.87 28.31
N HIS A 112 -14.02 8.29 27.08
CA HIS A 112 -13.28 7.53 26.09
C HIS A 112 -12.23 8.38 25.38
N GLN A 113 -11.21 7.72 24.88
CA GLN A 113 -10.27 8.26 23.91
C GLN A 113 -10.76 7.93 22.49
N LYS A 114 -10.70 8.91 21.59
CA LYS A 114 -10.97 8.78 20.19
C LYS A 114 -9.68 8.99 19.41
N LEU A 115 -9.42 8.13 18.44
CA LEU A 115 -8.31 8.25 17.49
C LEU A 115 -8.88 8.23 16.08
N SER A 116 -8.66 9.31 15.33
CA SER A 116 -9.15 9.44 13.95
C SER A 116 -8.05 9.06 12.96
N MET A 117 -8.35 8.12 12.10
CA MET A 117 -7.43 7.49 11.13
C MET A 117 -8.07 7.41 9.75
N ARG A 118 -7.30 6.98 8.75
CA ARG A 118 -7.84 6.76 7.39
C ARG A 118 -6.99 5.78 6.60
N ASN A 119 -7.62 4.80 5.99
CA ASN A 119 -6.98 3.99 4.96
C ASN A 119 -6.84 4.79 3.66
N VAL A 120 -5.88 4.41 2.81
CA VAL A 120 -5.77 4.92 1.43
C VAL A 120 -6.06 3.78 0.47
N LEU A 121 -7.05 3.96 -0.42
CA LEU A 121 -7.56 2.92 -1.30
C LEU A 121 -7.61 3.42 -2.74
N GLY A 122 -6.84 2.78 -3.62
CA GLY A 122 -6.90 2.99 -5.06
C GLY A 122 -7.32 1.73 -5.80
N MET A 123 -7.77 1.84 -7.05
CA MET A 123 -8.20 0.71 -7.85
C MET A 123 -7.82 0.84 -9.31
N ILE A 124 -7.39 -0.25 -9.92
CA ILE A 124 -7.32 -0.43 -11.37
C ILE A 124 -8.47 -1.37 -11.77
N PRO A 125 -9.40 -0.90 -12.64
CA PRO A 125 -10.54 -1.71 -13.07
C PRO A 125 -10.11 -2.93 -13.89
N GLY A 126 -10.69 -4.08 -13.59
CA GLY A 126 -10.52 -5.32 -14.34
C GLY A 126 -11.59 -5.53 -15.41
N LYS A 127 -11.39 -6.55 -16.26
CA LYS A 127 -12.40 -7.01 -17.23
C LYS A 127 -13.62 -7.60 -16.51
N ASN A 128 -13.38 -8.42 -15.48
CA ASN A 128 -14.42 -8.90 -14.59
C ASN A 128 -14.60 -7.90 -13.45
N THR A 129 -15.62 -7.05 -13.57
CA THR A 129 -15.93 -5.99 -12.59
C THR A 129 -16.60 -6.49 -11.31
N LYS A 130 -16.90 -7.79 -11.22
CA LYS A 130 -17.58 -8.40 -10.06
C LYS A 130 -16.61 -9.12 -9.13
N GLU A 131 -15.34 -9.20 -9.48
CA GLU A 131 -14.32 -9.85 -8.66
C GLU A 131 -13.16 -8.90 -8.37
N TYR A 132 -12.58 -9.02 -7.19
CA TYR A 132 -11.53 -8.16 -6.68
C TYR A 132 -10.36 -8.97 -6.15
N VAL A 133 -9.18 -8.41 -6.31
CA VAL A 133 -7.94 -8.83 -5.62
C VAL A 133 -7.38 -7.61 -4.91
N ILE A 134 -6.91 -7.77 -3.70
CA ILE A 134 -6.27 -6.69 -2.93
C ILE A 134 -4.77 -6.92 -2.89
N VAL A 135 -4.01 -5.88 -3.13
CA VAL A 135 -2.57 -5.79 -2.90
C VAL A 135 -2.36 -4.69 -1.87
N GLY A 136 -1.80 -5.01 -0.71
CA GLY A 136 -1.77 -4.05 0.38
C GLY A 136 -0.56 -4.10 1.26
N ALA A 137 -0.38 -3.03 2.03
CA ALA A 137 0.60 -2.85 3.09
C ALA A 137 0.04 -1.87 4.12
N HIS A 138 0.47 -1.95 5.38
CA HIS A 138 0.20 -0.86 6.31
C HIS A 138 1.25 0.24 6.16
N PHE A 139 0.91 1.46 6.56
CA PHE A 139 1.81 2.60 6.42
C PHE A 139 2.09 3.32 7.75
N ASP A 140 1.31 3.06 8.79
CA ASP A 140 1.61 3.53 10.15
C ASP A 140 2.79 2.77 10.76
N HIS A 141 3.36 3.36 11.83
CA HIS A 141 4.36 2.70 12.65
C HIS A 141 4.29 3.21 14.10
N LEU A 142 5.30 2.95 14.91
CA LEU A 142 5.23 3.09 16.36
C LEU A 142 5.34 4.55 16.88
N GLY A 143 5.78 5.50 16.04
CA GLY A 143 5.88 6.89 16.43
C GLY A 143 7.17 7.23 17.16
N ILE A 144 7.06 8.00 18.24
CA ILE A 144 8.18 8.47 19.08
C ILE A 144 8.04 7.88 20.48
N ASP A 145 9.12 7.33 21.02
CA ASP A 145 9.22 6.91 22.40
C ASP A 145 10.23 7.78 23.17
N PRO A 146 9.77 8.77 23.94
CA PRO A 146 10.66 9.67 24.69
C PRO A 146 11.39 8.99 25.86
N ALA A 147 11.10 7.71 26.15
CA ALA A 147 11.80 6.94 27.18
C ALA A 147 13.09 6.28 26.65
N LEU A 148 13.33 6.31 25.34
CA LEU A 148 14.55 5.78 24.76
C LEU A 148 15.72 6.76 24.88
N ASP A 149 16.89 6.22 25.18
CA ASP A 149 18.14 6.97 25.09
C ASP A 149 18.62 7.05 23.62
N GLY A 150 19.05 8.24 23.18
CA GLY A 150 19.52 8.47 21.81
C GLY A 150 18.40 8.72 20.81
N ASP A 151 18.32 7.90 19.77
CA ASP A 151 17.26 8.01 18.76
C ASP A 151 15.91 7.51 19.31
N GLN A 152 14.96 8.40 19.35
CA GLN A 152 13.63 8.18 19.93
C GLN A 152 12.55 7.92 18.88
N ILE A 153 12.92 8.02 17.57
CA ILE A 153 11.97 7.90 16.49
C ILE A 153 12.03 6.48 15.92
N TYR A 154 10.89 5.79 15.93
CA TYR A 154 10.73 4.54 15.20
C TYR A 154 10.50 4.84 13.71
N ASN A 155 11.57 4.96 12.93
CA ASN A 155 11.49 5.36 11.51
C ASN A 155 10.75 4.36 10.62
N GLY A 156 10.76 3.05 10.96
CA GLY A 156 9.99 2.03 10.28
C GLY A 156 10.34 1.86 8.79
N ALA A 157 11.63 1.76 8.46
CA ALA A 157 12.07 1.59 7.07
C ALA A 157 11.68 0.22 6.50
N ASP A 158 11.91 -0.86 7.28
CA ASP A 158 11.49 -2.21 6.93
C ASP A 158 10.00 -2.41 7.27
N ASP A 159 9.61 -2.03 8.48
CA ASP A 159 8.27 -2.05 9.01
C ASP A 159 7.64 -0.63 8.99
N ASN A 160 6.81 -0.22 8.02
CA ASN A 160 6.55 -0.99 6.81
C ASN A 160 6.64 -0.08 5.57
N ALA A 161 7.64 0.84 5.55
CA ALA A 161 7.90 1.62 4.35
C ALA A 161 8.31 0.73 3.16
N SER A 162 8.94 -0.43 3.44
CA SER A 162 9.30 -1.41 2.41
C SER A 162 8.07 -1.98 1.70
N GLY A 163 7.06 -2.40 2.43
CA GLY A 163 5.79 -2.89 1.88
C GLY A 163 5.03 -1.82 1.11
N VAL A 164 4.92 -0.60 1.65
CA VAL A 164 4.31 0.54 0.96
C VAL A 164 4.99 0.79 -0.39
N SER A 165 6.33 0.82 -0.40
CA SER A 165 7.10 0.99 -1.63
C SER A 165 6.81 -0.10 -2.66
N ALA A 166 6.73 -1.36 -2.23
CA ALA A 166 6.41 -2.48 -3.13
C ALA A 166 5.01 -2.33 -3.73
N VAL A 167 3.99 -2.02 -2.93
CA VAL A 167 2.60 -1.86 -3.41
C VAL A 167 2.51 -0.72 -4.44
N LEU A 168 3.20 0.41 -4.21
CA LEU A 168 3.26 1.52 -5.17
C LEU A 168 3.95 1.12 -6.48
N GLN A 169 5.06 0.36 -6.42
CA GLN A 169 5.73 -0.13 -7.63
C GLN A 169 4.88 -1.15 -8.39
N ILE A 170 4.15 -2.01 -7.70
CA ILE A 170 3.22 -2.97 -8.32
C ILE A 170 2.09 -2.21 -9.03
N ALA A 171 1.52 -1.17 -8.41
CA ALA A 171 0.50 -0.34 -9.05
C ALA A 171 1.02 0.30 -10.35
N ARG A 172 2.23 0.85 -10.31
CA ARG A 172 2.91 1.41 -11.49
C ARG A 172 3.16 0.36 -12.57
N ALA A 173 3.56 -0.86 -12.19
CA ALA A 173 3.82 -1.96 -13.11
C ALA A 173 2.55 -2.40 -13.84
N PHE A 174 1.42 -2.50 -13.13
CA PHE A 174 0.12 -2.79 -13.76
C PHE A 174 -0.22 -1.76 -14.85
N LEU A 175 -0.09 -0.47 -14.55
CA LEU A 175 -0.38 0.59 -15.53
C LEU A 175 0.60 0.55 -16.71
N ALA A 176 1.89 0.37 -16.47
CA ALA A 176 2.92 0.32 -17.50
C ALA A 176 2.78 -0.91 -18.42
N SER A 177 2.17 -1.98 -17.96
CA SER A 177 1.87 -3.14 -18.80
C SER A 177 0.99 -2.77 -20.00
N GLY A 178 0.12 -1.76 -19.84
CA GLY A 178 -0.90 -1.38 -20.81
C GLY A 178 -2.00 -2.44 -20.96
N GLN A 179 -2.05 -3.42 -20.06
CA GLN A 179 -3.04 -4.50 -20.07
C GLN A 179 -4.08 -4.25 -18.98
N GLN A 180 -5.34 -4.38 -19.31
CA GLN A 180 -6.40 -4.43 -18.32
C GLN A 180 -6.32 -5.76 -17.55
N PRO A 181 -6.24 -5.74 -16.20
CA PRO A 181 -6.20 -6.97 -15.42
C PRO A 181 -7.51 -7.77 -15.55
N GLU A 182 -7.47 -9.06 -15.26
CA GLU A 182 -8.67 -9.92 -15.35
C GLU A 182 -9.72 -9.55 -14.30
N ARG A 183 -9.27 -9.19 -13.08
CA ARG A 183 -10.11 -8.76 -11.95
C ARG A 183 -9.76 -7.32 -11.56
N ASN A 184 -10.67 -6.64 -10.88
CA ASN A 184 -10.35 -5.37 -10.25
C ASN A 184 -9.20 -5.56 -9.26
N VAL A 185 -8.19 -4.70 -9.34
CA VAL A 185 -7.04 -4.72 -8.42
C VAL A 185 -7.13 -3.51 -7.51
N ILE A 186 -7.36 -3.75 -6.22
CA ILE A 186 -7.38 -2.72 -5.19
C ILE A 186 -5.98 -2.62 -4.59
N PHE A 187 -5.42 -1.42 -4.56
CA PHE A 187 -4.20 -1.08 -3.83
C PHE A 187 -4.61 -0.45 -2.51
N ALA A 188 -4.34 -1.17 -1.41
CA ALA A 188 -4.81 -0.81 -0.09
C ALA A 188 -3.63 -0.50 0.83
N PHE A 189 -3.67 0.68 1.43
CA PHE A 189 -2.69 1.11 2.42
C PHE A 189 -3.43 1.34 3.74
N TRP A 190 -3.11 0.49 4.71
CA TRP A 190 -3.84 0.41 5.98
C TRP A 190 -3.24 1.35 7.02
N ASP A 191 -4.09 2.05 7.78
CA ASP A 191 -3.72 2.82 8.96
C ASP A 191 -4.06 2.05 10.23
N GLY A 192 -3.25 2.20 11.28
CA GLY A 192 -3.51 1.60 12.59
C GLY A 192 -3.29 0.08 12.65
N GLU A 193 -2.39 -0.45 11.84
CA GLU A 193 -1.95 -1.85 11.92
C GLU A 193 -1.33 -2.12 13.28
N GLU A 194 -0.37 -1.31 13.69
CA GLU A 194 0.41 -1.38 14.93
C GLU A 194 -0.46 -1.24 16.21
N LYS A 195 -1.65 -0.69 16.04
CA LYS A 195 -2.65 -0.58 17.10
C LYS A 195 -3.68 -1.72 17.09
N GLY A 196 -3.44 -2.75 16.29
CA GLY A 196 -4.21 -3.99 16.24
C GLY A 196 -5.05 -4.17 14.97
N LEU A 197 -4.47 -3.93 13.80
CA LEU A 197 -5.09 -4.16 12.48
C LEU A 197 -6.35 -3.29 12.26
N LEU A 198 -6.38 -2.07 12.80
CA LEU A 198 -7.63 -1.30 12.89
C LEU A 198 -8.20 -0.94 11.51
N GLY A 199 -7.35 -0.49 10.58
CA GLY A 199 -7.78 -0.07 9.25
C GLY A 199 -8.31 -1.22 8.41
N SER A 200 -7.61 -2.36 8.38
CA SER A 200 -8.06 -3.54 7.65
C SER A 200 -9.32 -4.15 8.24
N LYS A 201 -9.45 -4.16 9.59
CA LYS A 201 -10.70 -4.58 10.27
C LYS A 201 -11.87 -3.68 9.91
N TYR A 202 -11.67 -2.37 9.91
CA TYR A 202 -12.71 -1.42 9.52
C TYR A 202 -13.13 -1.64 8.06
N PHE A 203 -12.17 -1.85 7.15
CA PHE A 203 -12.48 -2.18 5.76
C PHE A 203 -13.33 -3.44 5.65
N VAL A 204 -12.95 -4.54 6.30
CA VAL A 204 -13.71 -5.81 6.27
C VAL A 204 -15.13 -5.63 6.79
N GLN A 205 -15.32 -4.83 7.84
CA GLN A 205 -16.64 -4.58 8.44
C GLN A 205 -17.57 -3.71 7.56
N THR A 206 -16.99 -2.86 6.71
CA THR A 206 -17.75 -1.86 5.95
C THR A 206 -17.75 -2.12 4.44
N CYS A 207 -16.99 -3.10 3.95
CA CYS A 207 -16.87 -3.42 2.54
C CYS A 207 -18.16 -4.08 2.00
N PRO A 208 -18.91 -3.42 1.08
CA PRO A 208 -20.16 -3.97 0.57
C PRO A 208 -19.98 -5.15 -0.41
N PHE A 209 -18.74 -5.36 -0.90
CA PHE A 209 -18.40 -6.42 -1.86
C PHE A 209 -17.40 -7.42 -1.28
N LEU A 210 -17.35 -7.59 0.03
CA LEU A 210 -16.40 -8.47 0.71
C LEU A 210 -16.37 -9.90 0.13
N SER A 211 -17.54 -10.48 -0.16
CA SER A 211 -17.69 -11.84 -0.74
C SER A 211 -17.13 -11.96 -2.17
N GLN A 212 -16.91 -10.84 -2.84
CA GLN A 212 -16.37 -10.79 -4.20
C GLN A 212 -14.85 -10.71 -4.22
N ILE A 213 -14.19 -10.54 -3.07
CA ILE A 213 -12.74 -10.51 -2.94
C ILE A 213 -12.23 -11.95 -3.03
N LYS A 214 -11.37 -12.21 -4.03
CA LYS A 214 -10.83 -13.53 -4.34
C LYS A 214 -9.45 -13.78 -3.78
N GLY A 215 -8.76 -12.75 -3.34
CA GLY A 215 -7.43 -12.87 -2.75
C GLY A 215 -6.93 -11.57 -2.18
N TYR A 216 -6.02 -11.68 -1.22
CA TYR A 216 -5.30 -10.59 -0.62
C TYR A 216 -3.80 -10.92 -0.54
N LEU A 217 -2.97 -10.05 -1.05
CA LEU A 217 -1.51 -10.09 -0.95
C LEU A 217 -1.07 -8.99 -0.01
N ASN A 218 -0.54 -9.35 1.15
CA ASN A 218 0.03 -8.42 2.12
C ASN A 218 1.55 -8.35 1.98
N PHE A 219 2.08 -7.14 1.92
CA PHE A 219 3.52 -6.89 1.91
C PHE A 219 3.90 -6.24 3.23
N ASP A 220 4.73 -6.95 4.00
CA ASP A 220 5.11 -6.52 5.33
C ASP A 220 6.54 -6.98 5.62
N MET A 221 7.40 -6.04 6.05
CA MET A 221 8.80 -6.25 6.39
C MET A 221 9.58 -7.00 5.30
N ILE A 222 9.52 -6.52 4.07
CA ILE A 222 10.14 -7.16 2.90
C ILE A 222 11.52 -6.59 2.55
N GLY A 223 12.00 -5.60 3.30
CA GLY A 223 13.25 -4.90 3.02
C GLY A 223 14.51 -5.68 3.43
N ARG A 224 14.37 -6.76 4.21
CA ARG A 224 15.52 -7.58 4.65
C ARG A 224 15.14 -9.06 4.76
N ASN A 225 16.17 -9.90 4.81
CA ASN A 225 15.98 -11.33 5.03
C ASN A 225 15.60 -11.64 6.48
N ASN A 226 14.67 -12.56 6.69
CA ASN A 226 14.27 -13.03 8.02
C ASN A 226 15.45 -13.66 8.79
N LYS A 227 16.40 -14.30 8.08
CA LYS A 227 17.64 -14.85 8.65
C LYS A 227 18.83 -14.24 7.92
N PRO A 228 19.67 -13.41 8.59
CA PRO A 228 20.84 -12.76 7.94
C PRO A 228 21.81 -13.74 7.26
N GLN A 229 21.91 -14.98 7.79
CA GLN A 229 22.81 -16.01 7.26
C GLN A 229 22.25 -16.74 6.03
N GLN A 230 20.98 -16.53 5.67
CA GLN A 230 20.33 -17.16 4.52
C GLN A 230 19.81 -16.09 3.57
N PRO A 231 20.66 -15.48 2.75
CA PRO A 231 20.25 -14.46 1.79
C PRO A 231 19.24 -15.02 0.79
N LYS A 232 18.24 -14.22 0.44
CA LYS A 232 17.18 -14.52 -0.54
C LYS A 232 16.04 -15.44 -0.06
N GLN A 233 15.79 -15.56 1.24
CA GLN A 233 14.57 -16.21 1.70
C GLN A 233 13.44 -15.19 1.88
N VAL A 234 12.37 -15.38 1.12
CA VAL A 234 11.07 -14.72 1.34
C VAL A 234 10.20 -15.71 2.09
N VAL A 235 9.62 -15.26 3.21
CA VAL A 235 8.69 -16.08 3.99
C VAL A 235 7.28 -15.73 3.53
N TYR A 236 6.55 -16.74 3.05
CA TYR A 236 5.15 -16.62 2.69
C TYR A 236 4.28 -17.20 3.79
N PHE A 237 3.31 -16.44 4.27
CA PHE A 237 2.26 -16.94 5.13
C PHE A 237 0.98 -17.06 4.32
N TYR A 238 0.42 -18.25 4.25
CA TYR A 238 -0.89 -18.47 3.65
C TYR A 238 -1.89 -18.65 4.80
N THR A 239 -2.91 -17.80 4.83
CA THR A 239 -4.09 -18.06 5.63
C THR A 239 -5.19 -18.53 4.69
N ALA A 240 -5.63 -19.78 4.82
CA ALA A 240 -6.84 -20.22 4.17
C ALA A 240 -8.03 -19.52 4.87
N ALA A 241 -8.81 -18.76 4.11
CA ALA A 241 -10.13 -18.34 4.56
C ALA A 241 -11.03 -19.58 4.58
N HIS A 242 -11.52 -19.95 5.77
CA HIS A 242 -12.56 -20.95 5.95
C HIS A 242 -13.93 -20.29 5.85
#